data_16cce4bb0820a188843204e83e573a5e
#
_entry.id   16cce4bb0820a188843204e83e573a5e
#
_cell.length_a   1.000
_cell.length_b   1.000
_cell.length_c   1.000
_cell.angle_alpha   90.00
_cell.angle_beta   90.00
_cell.angle_gamma   90.00
#
_symmetry.space_group_name_H-M   'P 1'
#
loop_
_entity.id
_entity.type
_entity.pdbx_description
1 polymer ?
#
loop_
_entity_poly.entity_id
_entity_poly.type
_entity_poly.pdbx_seq_one_letter_code
_entity_poly.pdbx_strand_id
1 'polypeptide(L)'
;ELQKLFEKYDYRNCVIWGHVFDGNVHFVLTPDFSNPTEIEKYKTFMFEVVDLVVDRYDGSPKAEHGTGRNMAPFVEKEWGPEIYAVMKAIKDLFDPGHILNPDVMISDDPDIFVKQFKPMPGAHEIVDTCIECGFCERNCMSNDFTLSARQRIVIWREIAELRRKDPKSARLKLLERMFHYYGDQTCAADGLCALSCPVEIDTGRLIKDLRARRAGSMGRFVAGQIGGHMDRVTGVMRGALGTVNRVHRLVGTTAMSGLARGARRLSFNRLPQWNPRMPSRAAAVRPERAFYKEIDQIVYFPACIARTMGPARQDDVQESLV
;
A
#
# COMPACT_ATOMS: atom_id res chain seq x y z
N GLU A 1 -23.78 29.53 -5.73
CA GLU A 1 -23.00 29.99 -6.89
C GLU A 1 -21.94 28.99 -7.31
N LEU A 2 -21.13 28.45 -6.38
CA LEU A 2 -20.12 27.45 -6.71
C LEU A 2 -20.72 26.22 -7.40
N GLN A 3 -21.91 25.77 -6.99
CA GLN A 3 -22.62 24.67 -7.67
C GLN A 3 -22.93 24.98 -9.15
N LYS A 4 -23.26 26.25 -9.46
CA LYS A 4 -23.49 26.66 -10.85
C LYS A 4 -22.22 26.58 -11.70
N LEU A 5 -21.06 26.88 -11.08
CA LEU A 5 -19.77 26.68 -11.75
C LEU A 5 -19.49 25.19 -12.01
N PHE A 6 -19.79 24.31 -11.06
CA PHE A 6 -19.65 22.86 -11.29
C PHE A 6 -20.54 22.37 -12.42
N GLU A 7 -21.78 22.83 -12.48
CA GLU A 7 -22.69 22.49 -13.59
C GLU A 7 -22.17 23.02 -14.93
N LYS A 8 -21.70 24.28 -14.96
CA LYS A 8 -21.13 24.91 -16.17
C LYS A 8 -19.94 24.14 -16.73
N TYR A 9 -19.06 23.62 -15.84
CA TYR A 9 -17.85 22.90 -16.22
C TYR A 9 -18.03 21.38 -16.23
N ASP A 10 -19.25 20.87 -16.06
CA ASP A 10 -19.59 19.44 -16.01
C ASP A 10 -18.78 18.66 -14.94
N TYR A 11 -18.55 19.26 -13.80
CA TYR A 11 -17.96 18.60 -12.62
C TYR A 11 -19.06 17.99 -11.74
N ARG A 12 -19.70 16.89 -12.24
CA ARG A 12 -20.89 16.30 -11.58
C ARG A 12 -20.60 15.54 -10.31
N ASN A 13 -19.39 15.04 -10.15
CA ASN A 13 -18.98 14.24 -8.99
C ASN A 13 -18.15 15.06 -8.00
N CYS A 14 -18.52 16.32 -7.79
CA CYS A 14 -17.88 17.18 -6.81
C CYS A 14 -18.55 17.07 -5.45
N VAL A 15 -17.77 17.21 -4.40
CA VAL A 15 -18.24 17.28 -3.03
C VAL A 15 -17.89 18.67 -2.47
N ILE A 16 -18.85 19.29 -1.80
CA ILE A 16 -18.66 20.58 -1.10
C ILE A 16 -18.87 20.34 0.38
N TRP A 17 -17.96 20.83 1.20
CA TRP A 17 -18.08 20.89 2.66
C TRP A 17 -17.36 22.14 3.18
N GLY A 18 -17.33 22.36 4.47
CA GLY A 18 -16.61 23.50 5.05
C GLY A 18 -16.83 23.65 6.53
N HIS A 19 -16.18 24.64 7.10
CA HIS A 19 -16.29 25.01 8.50
C HIS A 19 -17.23 26.23 8.61
N VAL A 20 -18.50 25.96 8.90
CA VAL A 20 -19.57 26.96 8.86
C VAL A 20 -19.29 28.17 9.77
N PHE A 21 -18.71 27.93 10.95
CA PHE A 21 -18.38 29.00 11.90
C PHE A 21 -17.23 29.89 11.42
N ASP A 22 -16.33 29.36 10.60
CA ASP A 22 -15.21 30.12 10.05
C ASP A 22 -15.51 30.70 8.67
N GLY A 23 -16.71 30.42 8.14
CA GLY A 23 -17.16 30.91 6.83
C GLY A 23 -16.37 30.33 5.66
N ASN A 24 -15.66 29.22 5.82
CA ASN A 24 -14.91 28.62 4.73
C ASN A 24 -15.64 27.49 4.04
N VAL A 25 -15.29 27.28 2.78
CA VAL A 25 -15.85 26.25 1.91
C VAL A 25 -14.71 25.49 1.23
N HIS A 26 -14.79 24.18 1.29
CA HIS A 26 -13.89 23.28 0.58
C HIS A 26 -14.64 22.53 -0.51
N PHE A 27 -13.96 22.16 -1.55
CA PHE A 27 -14.49 21.26 -2.57
C PHE A 27 -13.44 20.30 -3.10
N VAL A 28 -13.89 19.15 -3.60
CA VAL A 28 -13.04 18.17 -4.29
C VAL A 28 -13.57 17.97 -5.70
N LEU A 29 -12.64 18.01 -6.63
CA LEU A 29 -12.83 17.68 -8.04
C LEU A 29 -11.99 16.46 -8.38
N THR A 30 -12.39 15.77 -9.45
CA THR A 30 -11.66 14.59 -9.97
C THR A 30 -11.33 14.75 -11.45
N PRO A 31 -10.59 15.80 -11.86
CA PRO A 31 -10.18 15.98 -13.24
C PRO A 31 -9.10 14.97 -13.64
N ASP A 32 -9.08 14.59 -14.90
CA ASP A 32 -7.97 13.81 -15.47
C ASP A 32 -6.84 14.73 -15.94
N PHE A 33 -5.88 14.99 -15.09
CA PHE A 33 -4.70 15.80 -15.41
C PHE A 33 -3.71 15.15 -16.39
N SER A 34 -3.99 13.97 -16.92
CA SER A 34 -3.27 13.42 -18.05
C SER A 34 -3.80 13.92 -19.41
N ASN A 35 -4.99 14.52 -19.40
CA ASN A 35 -5.67 15.06 -20.58
C ASN A 35 -5.48 16.59 -20.66
N PRO A 36 -4.80 17.13 -21.70
CA PRO A 36 -4.62 18.56 -21.87
C PRO A 36 -5.91 19.38 -21.88
N THR A 37 -6.99 18.82 -22.43
CA THR A 37 -8.31 19.49 -22.46
C THR A 37 -8.90 19.65 -21.04
N GLU A 38 -8.73 18.63 -20.20
CA GLU A 38 -9.17 18.70 -18.80
C GLU A 38 -8.31 19.68 -17.98
N ILE A 39 -7.03 19.82 -18.30
CA ILE A 39 -6.14 20.82 -17.69
C ILE A 39 -6.62 22.22 -18.03
N GLU A 40 -6.93 22.52 -19.28
CA GLU A 40 -7.41 23.85 -19.70
C GLU A 40 -8.80 24.15 -19.13
N LYS A 41 -9.69 23.15 -19.09
CA LYS A 41 -10.98 23.26 -18.41
C LYS A 41 -10.82 23.59 -16.93
N TYR A 42 -9.95 22.89 -16.22
CA TYR A 42 -9.62 23.15 -14.81
C TYR A 42 -9.03 24.55 -14.60
N LYS A 43 -8.13 24.96 -15.49
CA LYS A 43 -7.53 26.29 -15.44
C LYS A 43 -8.61 27.38 -15.52
N THR A 44 -9.48 27.32 -16.50
CA THR A 44 -10.55 28.29 -16.70
C THR A 44 -11.54 28.27 -15.53
N PHE A 45 -11.89 27.08 -15.05
CA PHE A 45 -12.73 26.92 -13.86
C PHE A 45 -12.13 27.62 -12.63
N MET A 46 -10.83 27.45 -12.36
CA MET A 46 -10.17 28.05 -11.19
C MET A 46 -10.12 29.57 -11.28
N PHE A 47 -9.94 30.16 -12.45
CA PHE A 47 -10.04 31.61 -12.61
C PHE A 47 -11.44 32.12 -12.24
N GLU A 48 -12.49 31.45 -12.71
CA GLU A 48 -13.87 31.85 -12.34
C GLU A 48 -14.19 31.62 -10.86
N VAL A 49 -13.62 30.59 -10.23
CA VAL A 49 -13.74 30.38 -8.78
C VAL A 49 -13.07 31.52 -8.03
N VAL A 50 -11.88 31.95 -8.45
CA VAL A 50 -11.16 33.05 -7.81
C VAL A 50 -11.92 34.37 -8.00
N ASP A 51 -12.44 34.64 -9.20
CA ASP A 51 -13.29 35.82 -9.48
C ASP A 51 -14.53 35.80 -8.59
N LEU A 52 -15.17 34.66 -8.44
CA LEU A 52 -16.33 34.52 -7.55
C LEU A 52 -15.97 34.82 -6.09
N VAL A 53 -14.87 34.24 -5.60
CA VAL A 53 -14.47 34.38 -4.19
C VAL A 53 -13.99 35.79 -3.87
N VAL A 54 -13.05 36.31 -4.69
CA VAL A 54 -12.44 37.64 -4.43
C VAL A 54 -13.38 38.78 -4.78
N ASP A 55 -13.86 38.81 -6.02
CA ASP A 55 -14.58 40.00 -6.51
C ASP A 55 -16.02 40.10 -5.96
N ARG A 56 -16.68 38.93 -5.74
CA ARG A 56 -18.07 38.93 -5.32
C ARG A 56 -18.28 38.79 -3.82
N TYR A 57 -17.42 38.03 -3.16
CA TYR A 57 -17.56 37.72 -1.73
C TYR A 57 -16.47 38.32 -0.85
N ASP A 58 -15.51 39.06 -1.41
CA ASP A 58 -14.37 39.66 -0.69
C ASP A 58 -13.66 38.61 0.18
N GLY A 59 -13.54 37.42 -0.37
CA GLY A 59 -13.01 36.24 0.33
C GLY A 59 -11.60 35.86 -0.10
N SER A 60 -11.00 34.93 0.65
CA SER A 60 -9.67 34.39 0.35
C SER A 60 -9.79 33.04 -0.41
N PRO A 61 -9.22 32.90 -1.62
CA PRO A 61 -9.34 31.67 -2.38
C PRO A 61 -8.58 30.47 -1.77
N LYS A 62 -7.70 30.71 -0.80
CA LYS A 62 -6.94 29.68 -0.09
C LYS A 62 -7.58 29.20 1.21
N ALA A 63 -8.63 29.88 1.69
CA ALA A 63 -9.24 29.65 3.02
C ALA A 63 -8.16 29.56 4.13
N GLU A 64 -8.13 28.48 4.93
CA GLU A 64 -7.12 28.26 5.97
C GLU A 64 -5.84 27.54 5.49
N HIS A 65 -5.78 27.10 4.24
CA HIS A 65 -4.73 26.17 3.77
C HIS A 65 -3.40 26.83 3.41
N GLY A 66 -3.32 28.13 3.41
CA GLY A 66 -2.16 28.84 2.90
C GLY A 66 -2.08 28.81 1.36
N THR A 67 -1.21 29.65 0.79
CA THR A 67 -1.19 29.88 -0.65
C THR A 67 -0.61 28.71 -1.43
N GLY A 68 0.56 28.21 -1.03
CA GLY A 68 1.29 27.21 -1.81
C GLY A 68 1.61 27.69 -3.23
N ARG A 69 1.87 26.75 -4.14
CA ARG A 69 1.99 27.02 -5.59
C ARG A 69 0.62 27.12 -6.27
N ASN A 70 -0.37 26.43 -5.72
CA ASN A 70 -1.70 26.35 -6.33
C ASN A 70 -2.42 27.71 -6.36
N MET A 71 -2.23 28.52 -5.33
CA MET A 71 -2.87 29.85 -5.23
C MET A 71 -1.89 31.01 -5.51
N ALA A 72 -0.62 30.74 -5.80
CA ALA A 72 0.38 31.77 -6.05
C ALA A 72 -0.01 32.76 -7.17
N PRO A 73 -0.61 32.36 -8.31
CA PRO A 73 -1.02 33.29 -9.35
C PRO A 73 -2.14 34.25 -8.95
N PHE A 74 -2.84 33.96 -7.87
CA PHE A 74 -4.03 34.69 -7.45
C PHE A 74 -3.78 35.63 -6.26
N VAL A 75 -2.54 35.66 -5.72
CA VAL A 75 -2.18 36.47 -4.55
C VAL A 75 -2.31 37.96 -4.84
N GLU A 76 -1.84 38.43 -6.00
CA GLU A 76 -1.99 39.84 -6.39
C GLU A 76 -3.46 40.25 -6.51
N LYS A 77 -4.32 39.37 -7.04
CA LYS A 77 -5.76 39.62 -7.12
C LYS A 77 -6.40 39.70 -5.75
N GLU A 78 -6.02 38.84 -4.81
CA GLU A 78 -6.55 38.81 -3.44
C GLU A 78 -6.12 40.03 -2.63
N TRP A 79 -4.86 40.44 -2.72
CA TRP A 79 -4.28 41.46 -1.85
C TRP A 79 -4.10 42.84 -2.49
N GLY A 80 -4.24 42.90 -3.79
CA GLY A 80 -3.96 44.09 -4.58
C GLY A 80 -2.47 44.29 -4.90
N PRO A 81 -2.18 45.10 -5.94
CA PRO A 81 -0.83 45.26 -6.47
C PRO A 81 0.15 45.92 -5.48
N GLU A 82 -0.33 46.84 -4.64
CA GLU A 82 0.54 47.54 -3.67
C GLU A 82 1.06 46.57 -2.59
N ILE A 83 0.18 45.76 -2.00
CA ILE A 83 0.58 44.79 -0.97
C ILE A 83 1.40 43.69 -1.59
N TYR A 84 1.05 43.21 -2.80
CA TYR A 84 1.83 42.20 -3.50
C TYR A 84 3.26 42.68 -3.81
N ALA A 85 3.44 43.96 -4.17
CA ALA A 85 4.77 44.55 -4.36
C ALA A 85 5.60 44.54 -3.06
N VAL A 86 4.96 44.81 -1.91
CA VAL A 86 5.62 44.70 -0.59
C VAL A 86 6.04 43.24 -0.30
N MET A 87 5.18 42.27 -0.60
CA MET A 87 5.52 40.84 -0.44
C MET A 87 6.74 40.45 -1.29
N LYS A 88 6.80 40.91 -2.54
CA LYS A 88 7.96 40.71 -3.43
C LYS A 88 9.23 41.35 -2.85
N ALA A 89 9.15 42.60 -2.41
CA ALA A 89 10.28 43.27 -1.81
C ALA A 89 10.83 42.59 -0.55
N ILE A 90 9.95 42.04 0.29
CA ILE A 90 10.36 41.21 1.44
C ILE A 90 11.05 39.93 0.96
N LYS A 91 10.51 39.25 -0.05
CA LYS A 91 11.13 38.06 -0.64
C LYS A 91 12.53 38.36 -1.17
N ASP A 92 12.68 39.42 -1.94
CA ASP A 92 13.97 39.85 -2.52
C ASP A 92 15.00 40.21 -1.45
N LEU A 93 14.55 40.80 -0.33
CA LEU A 93 15.43 41.16 0.78
C LEU A 93 16.01 39.93 1.48
N PHE A 94 15.17 38.89 1.73
CA PHE A 94 15.56 37.69 2.48
C PHE A 94 16.11 36.57 1.60
N ASP A 95 15.75 36.54 0.32
CA ASP A 95 16.17 35.51 -0.64
C ASP A 95 16.45 36.11 -2.02
N PRO A 96 17.52 36.96 -2.12
CA PRO A 96 17.86 37.65 -3.35
C PRO A 96 18.21 36.71 -4.52
N GLY A 97 18.52 35.46 -4.23
CA GLY A 97 18.79 34.43 -5.23
C GLY A 97 17.57 33.62 -5.63
N HIS A 98 16.41 33.88 -5.04
CA HIS A 98 15.15 33.15 -5.27
C HIS A 98 15.29 31.60 -5.18
N ILE A 99 16.10 31.14 -4.20
CA ILE A 99 16.42 29.72 -4.00
C ILE A 99 15.37 29.02 -3.11
N LEU A 100 14.81 29.77 -2.14
CA LEU A 100 13.91 29.23 -1.13
C LEU A 100 12.49 29.18 -1.66
N ASN A 101 11.89 27.97 -1.69
CA ASN A 101 10.51 27.73 -2.09
C ASN A 101 10.10 28.51 -3.37
N PRO A 102 10.76 28.27 -4.51
CA PRO A 102 10.43 28.96 -5.75
C PRO A 102 8.97 28.72 -6.14
N ASP A 103 8.32 29.76 -6.64
CA ASP A 103 6.90 29.78 -7.05
C ASP A 103 5.88 29.46 -5.94
N VAL A 104 6.29 29.48 -4.69
CA VAL A 104 5.38 29.35 -3.55
C VAL A 104 4.98 30.74 -3.07
N MET A 105 3.69 31.05 -3.04
CA MET A 105 3.11 32.32 -2.66
C MET A 105 3.39 33.48 -3.63
N ILE A 106 4.57 33.58 -4.20
CA ILE A 106 5.01 34.57 -5.18
C ILE A 106 5.49 33.83 -6.42
N SER A 107 4.87 34.12 -7.55
CA SER A 107 5.27 33.57 -8.85
C SER A 107 4.95 34.57 -9.95
N ASP A 108 5.87 34.69 -10.91
CA ASP A 108 5.61 35.46 -12.14
C ASP A 108 4.99 34.59 -13.24
N ASP A 109 4.76 33.32 -12.96
CA ASP A 109 4.12 32.38 -13.88
C ASP A 109 2.62 32.23 -13.55
N PRO A 110 1.72 32.78 -14.38
CA PRO A 110 0.29 32.72 -14.13
C PRO A 110 -0.30 31.30 -14.23
N ASP A 111 0.46 30.39 -14.83
CA ASP A 111 0.06 29.01 -15.06
C ASP A 111 0.74 28.00 -14.14
N ILE A 112 1.44 28.47 -13.11
CA ILE A 112 2.20 27.57 -12.22
C ILE A 112 1.32 26.53 -11.54
N PHE A 113 0.07 26.83 -11.27
CA PHE A 113 -0.89 25.94 -10.60
C PHE A 113 -1.40 24.81 -11.49
N VAL A 114 -1.22 24.88 -12.81
CA VAL A 114 -1.55 23.83 -13.78
C VAL A 114 -0.31 23.14 -14.38
N LYS A 115 0.86 23.43 -13.83
CA LYS A 115 2.12 22.83 -14.25
C LYS A 115 2.63 21.82 -13.25
N GLN A 116 3.40 20.84 -13.72
CA GLN A 116 4.10 19.85 -12.89
C GLN A 116 3.14 19.06 -11.96
N PHE A 117 1.97 18.69 -12.44
CA PHE A 117 1.12 17.76 -11.73
C PHE A 117 1.85 16.46 -11.41
N LYS A 118 1.66 15.94 -10.20
CA LYS A 118 2.15 14.62 -9.85
C LYS A 118 1.40 13.57 -10.68
N PRO A 119 2.07 12.84 -11.57
CA PRO A 119 1.40 11.80 -12.33
C PRO A 119 0.97 10.66 -11.39
N MET A 120 -0.27 10.21 -11.56
CA MET A 120 -0.82 9.05 -10.87
C MET A 120 -1.32 8.03 -11.90
N PRO A 121 -0.40 7.42 -12.69
CA PRO A 121 -0.77 6.52 -13.75
C PRO A 121 -1.45 5.27 -13.19
N GLY A 122 -2.46 4.78 -13.91
CA GLY A 122 -3.09 3.49 -13.61
C GLY A 122 -2.06 2.37 -13.71
N ALA A 123 -2.06 1.47 -12.74
CA ALA A 123 -1.09 0.39 -12.62
C ALA A 123 -1.74 -0.98 -12.37
N HIS A 124 -2.87 -1.00 -11.67
CA HIS A 124 -3.62 -2.19 -11.38
C HIS A 124 -4.98 -1.84 -10.76
N GLU A 125 -6.06 -2.44 -11.24
CA GLU A 125 -7.44 -2.18 -10.81
C GLU A 125 -7.65 -2.18 -9.28
N ILE A 126 -6.91 -3.01 -8.55
CA ILE A 126 -6.99 -3.10 -7.08
C ILE A 126 -6.51 -1.82 -6.39
N VAL A 127 -5.61 -1.05 -7.01
CA VAL A 127 -4.90 0.06 -6.35
C VAL A 127 -5.01 1.40 -7.07
N ASP A 128 -5.66 1.45 -8.23
CA ASP A 128 -5.72 2.67 -9.05
C ASP A 128 -6.51 3.80 -8.38
N THR A 129 -7.44 3.49 -7.47
CA THR A 129 -8.16 4.46 -6.65
C THR A 129 -7.33 5.06 -5.51
N CYS A 130 -6.07 4.65 -5.33
CA CYS A 130 -5.20 5.14 -4.25
C CYS A 130 -4.89 6.63 -4.43
N ILE A 131 -5.21 7.43 -3.40
CA ILE A 131 -4.91 8.87 -3.32
C ILE A 131 -3.56 9.18 -2.64
N GLU A 132 -2.80 8.14 -2.29
CA GLU A 132 -1.47 8.22 -1.66
C GLU A 132 -1.42 8.98 -0.32
N CYS A 133 -2.52 9.02 0.43
CA CYS A 133 -2.65 9.72 1.71
C CYS A 133 -1.77 9.18 2.86
N GLY A 134 -1.31 7.93 2.80
CA GLY A 134 -0.40 7.34 3.78
C GLY A 134 -1.04 6.67 5.00
N PHE A 135 -2.36 6.76 5.22
CA PHE A 135 -3.02 6.19 6.41
C PHE A 135 -2.80 4.68 6.60
N CYS A 136 -2.56 3.95 5.52
CA CYS A 136 -2.26 2.51 5.56
C CYS A 136 -0.87 2.19 6.11
N GLU A 137 0.05 3.16 6.20
CA GLU A 137 1.44 2.89 6.58
C GLU A 137 1.57 2.45 8.04
N ARG A 138 0.80 3.03 8.95
CA ARG A 138 0.80 2.67 10.37
C ARG A 138 0.41 1.21 10.66
N ASN A 139 -0.38 0.59 9.77
CA ASN A 139 -0.82 -0.80 9.89
C ASN A 139 0.06 -1.76 9.07
N CYS A 140 1.09 -1.26 8.40
CA CYS A 140 1.94 -2.07 7.55
C CYS A 140 3.07 -2.69 8.36
N MET A 141 3.12 -4.02 8.44
CA MET A 141 4.16 -4.75 9.19
C MET A 141 5.58 -4.52 8.67
N SER A 142 5.73 -4.08 7.43
CA SER A 142 7.04 -3.79 6.83
C SER A 142 7.37 -2.29 6.76
N ASN A 143 6.52 -1.43 7.34
CA ASN A 143 6.84 -0.01 7.45
C ASN A 143 8.15 0.18 8.22
N ASP A 144 8.97 1.13 7.80
CA ASP A 144 10.30 1.45 8.34
C ASP A 144 11.40 0.38 8.16
N PHE A 145 11.05 -0.83 7.66
CA PHE A 145 12.02 -1.87 7.31
C PHE A 145 12.27 -1.97 5.81
N THR A 146 11.19 -1.91 5.03
CA THR A 146 11.20 -1.97 3.56
C THR A 146 10.14 -1.03 3.02
N LEU A 147 9.41 -1.43 1.95
CA LEU A 147 8.32 -0.59 1.45
C LEU A 147 7.05 -0.76 2.29
N SER A 148 6.42 0.36 2.63
CA SER A 148 5.06 0.38 3.18
C SER A 148 4.01 0.06 2.11
N ALA A 149 2.75 -0.08 2.51
CA ALA A 149 1.63 -0.31 1.59
C ALA A 149 1.52 0.80 0.53
N ARG A 150 1.56 2.09 0.94
CA ARG A 150 1.54 3.23 0.02
C ARG A 150 2.76 3.23 -0.91
N GLN A 151 3.95 3.05 -0.36
CA GLN A 151 5.19 3.05 -1.14
C GLN A 151 5.21 1.95 -2.20
N ARG A 152 4.64 0.75 -1.90
CA ARG A 152 4.45 -0.31 -2.90
C ARG A 152 3.61 0.14 -4.07
N ILE A 153 2.51 0.84 -3.81
CA ILE A 153 1.63 1.35 -4.87
C ILE A 153 2.37 2.37 -5.73
N VAL A 154 3.07 3.33 -5.10
CA VAL A 154 3.84 4.37 -5.82
C VAL A 154 4.90 3.74 -6.73
N ILE A 155 5.70 2.81 -6.20
CA ILE A 155 6.73 2.14 -6.99
C ILE A 155 6.11 1.26 -8.08
N TRP A 156 4.99 0.61 -7.82
CA TRP A 156 4.31 -0.20 -8.82
C TRP A 156 3.72 0.65 -9.95
N ARG A 157 3.21 1.85 -9.64
CA ARG A 157 2.80 2.83 -10.66
C ARG A 157 3.96 3.23 -11.56
N GLU A 158 5.11 3.55 -10.99
CA GLU A 158 6.32 3.88 -11.74
C GLU A 158 6.76 2.70 -12.64
N ILE A 159 6.76 1.48 -12.12
CA ILE A 159 7.06 0.28 -12.91
C ILE A 159 6.08 0.12 -14.07
N ALA A 160 4.78 0.27 -13.83
CA ALA A 160 3.75 0.14 -14.85
C ALA A 160 3.91 1.21 -15.94
N GLU A 161 4.21 2.44 -15.55
CA GLU A 161 4.42 3.55 -16.47
C GLU A 161 5.67 3.35 -17.32
N LEU A 162 6.79 2.97 -16.72
CA LEU A 162 8.02 2.67 -17.46
C LEU A 162 7.86 1.49 -18.42
N ARG A 163 7.07 0.48 -18.06
CA ARG A 163 6.74 -0.62 -18.99
C ARG A 163 6.00 -0.15 -20.23
N ARG A 164 5.17 0.89 -20.10
CA ARG A 164 4.44 1.47 -21.23
C ARG A 164 5.30 2.40 -22.07
N LYS A 165 6.07 3.29 -21.41
CA LYS A 165 6.82 4.37 -22.08
C LYS A 165 8.22 3.97 -22.51
N ASP A 166 8.95 3.22 -21.67
CA ASP A 166 10.34 2.82 -21.93
C ASP A 166 10.64 1.42 -21.37
N PRO A 167 10.14 0.36 -22.05
CA PRO A 167 10.29 -1.02 -21.59
C PRO A 167 11.73 -1.53 -21.55
N LYS A 168 12.68 -0.80 -22.14
CA LYS A 168 14.11 -1.16 -22.16
C LYS A 168 14.93 -0.38 -21.12
N SER A 169 14.32 0.53 -20.40
CA SER A 169 14.95 1.40 -19.41
C SER A 169 15.77 0.62 -18.37
N ALA A 170 16.98 1.09 -18.09
CA ALA A 170 17.79 0.59 -16.99
C ALA A 170 17.10 0.81 -15.64
N ARG A 171 16.35 1.93 -15.50
CA ARG A 171 15.56 2.26 -14.32
C ARG A 171 14.46 1.22 -14.09
N LEU A 172 13.73 0.81 -15.14
CA LEU A 172 12.72 -0.24 -15.04
C LEU A 172 13.31 -1.55 -14.50
N LYS A 173 14.41 -2.02 -15.09
CA LYS A 173 15.08 -3.26 -14.65
C LYS A 173 15.54 -3.19 -13.20
N LEU A 174 16.03 -2.04 -12.76
CA LEU A 174 16.43 -1.82 -11.38
C LEU A 174 15.23 -1.87 -10.45
N LEU A 175 14.15 -1.13 -10.76
CA LEU A 175 12.94 -1.09 -9.93
C LEU A 175 12.27 -2.46 -9.82
N GLU A 176 12.14 -3.22 -10.92
CA GLU A 176 11.57 -4.57 -10.89
C GLU A 176 12.39 -5.53 -10.02
N ARG A 177 13.72 -5.47 -10.12
CA ARG A 177 14.62 -6.28 -9.28
C ARG A 177 14.50 -5.93 -7.81
N MET A 178 14.50 -4.63 -7.49
CA MET A 178 14.39 -4.17 -6.10
C MET A 178 12.99 -4.44 -5.54
N PHE A 179 11.94 -4.21 -6.32
CA PHE A 179 10.56 -4.45 -5.89
C PHE A 179 10.31 -5.91 -5.54
N HIS A 180 11.01 -6.84 -6.18
CA HIS A 180 10.89 -8.26 -5.86
C HIS A 180 11.14 -8.54 -4.37
N TYR A 181 12.17 -7.97 -3.78
CA TYR A 181 12.43 -8.12 -2.34
C TYR A 181 11.63 -7.08 -1.54
N TYR A 182 11.89 -5.80 -1.74
CA TYR A 182 11.37 -4.73 -0.90
C TYR A 182 9.85 -4.53 -0.99
N GLY A 183 9.26 -4.84 -2.12
CA GLY A 183 7.82 -4.69 -2.35
C GLY A 183 7.04 -5.98 -2.15
N ASP A 184 7.49 -7.06 -2.81
CA ASP A 184 6.76 -8.32 -2.88
C ASP A 184 7.07 -9.24 -1.69
N GLN A 185 8.33 -9.67 -1.50
CA GLN A 185 8.66 -10.69 -0.49
C GLN A 185 8.42 -10.22 0.94
N THR A 186 8.59 -8.93 1.22
CA THR A 186 8.41 -8.35 2.56
C THR A 186 6.96 -7.95 2.88
N CYS A 187 6.02 -8.13 1.95
CA CYS A 187 4.61 -7.95 2.23
C CYS A 187 4.04 -9.18 2.95
N ALA A 188 3.50 -9.00 4.15
CA ALA A 188 2.80 -10.05 4.88
C ALA A 188 1.50 -10.50 4.19
N ALA A 189 0.94 -9.66 3.31
CA ALA A 189 -0.32 -9.89 2.60
C ALA A 189 -1.51 -10.24 3.52
N ASP A 190 -1.49 -9.64 4.71
CA ASP A 190 -2.46 -9.83 5.80
C ASP A 190 -3.74 -8.99 5.65
N GLY A 191 -3.71 -7.96 4.78
CA GLY A 191 -4.83 -7.05 4.55
C GLY A 191 -5.00 -5.95 5.60
N LEU A 192 -4.16 -5.87 6.64
CA LEU A 192 -4.28 -4.86 7.71
C LEU A 192 -4.21 -3.43 7.20
N CYS A 193 -3.51 -3.21 6.07
CA CYS A 193 -3.43 -1.89 5.44
C CYS A 193 -4.79 -1.35 4.97
N ALA A 194 -5.77 -2.22 4.67
CA ALA A 194 -7.12 -1.81 4.28
C ALA A 194 -7.92 -1.20 5.43
N LEU A 195 -7.63 -1.58 6.68
CA LEU A 195 -8.40 -1.12 7.86
C LEU A 195 -8.36 0.40 8.08
N SER A 196 -7.30 1.06 7.61
CA SER A 196 -7.16 2.52 7.71
C SER A 196 -7.23 3.22 6.36
N CYS A 197 -7.52 2.49 5.29
CA CYS A 197 -7.60 3.05 3.96
C CYS A 197 -8.99 3.67 3.73
N PRO A 198 -9.10 4.99 3.44
CA PRO A 198 -10.40 5.63 3.22
C PRO A 198 -11.10 5.15 1.93
N VAL A 199 -10.38 4.48 1.04
CA VAL A 199 -10.88 3.87 -0.20
C VAL A 199 -10.72 2.35 -0.21
N GLU A 200 -10.58 1.74 0.98
CA GLU A 200 -10.60 0.30 1.24
C GLU A 200 -9.61 -0.56 0.44
N ILE A 201 -8.44 -0.01 0.09
CA ILE A 201 -7.43 -0.73 -0.68
C ILE A 201 -6.67 -1.71 0.19
N ASP A 202 -6.77 -2.99 -0.13
CA ASP A 202 -5.90 -4.06 0.36
C ASP A 202 -4.69 -4.25 -0.60
N THR A 203 -3.56 -3.63 -0.27
CA THR A 203 -2.31 -3.81 -1.04
C THR A 203 -1.83 -5.26 -1.02
N GLY A 204 -2.18 -6.03 -0.01
CA GLY A 204 -1.88 -7.47 0.06
C GLY A 204 -2.54 -8.26 -1.07
N ARG A 205 -3.73 -7.86 -1.53
CA ARG A 205 -4.38 -8.46 -2.71
C ARG A 205 -3.60 -8.22 -3.98
N LEU A 206 -3.10 -6.99 -4.20
CA LEU A 206 -2.18 -6.71 -5.31
C LEU A 206 -0.98 -7.65 -5.27
N ILE A 207 -0.32 -7.77 -4.12
CA ILE A 207 0.88 -8.62 -4.00
C ILE A 207 0.55 -10.10 -4.23
N LYS A 208 -0.59 -10.59 -3.75
CA LYS A 208 -1.06 -11.97 -4.02
C LYS A 208 -1.27 -12.19 -5.52
N ASP A 209 -1.88 -11.25 -6.22
CA ASP A 209 -2.06 -11.33 -7.68
C ASP A 209 -0.73 -11.35 -8.43
N LEU A 210 0.20 -10.45 -8.07
CA LEU A 210 1.53 -10.43 -8.68
C LEU A 210 2.31 -11.75 -8.43
N ARG A 211 2.20 -12.33 -7.24
CA ARG A 211 2.79 -13.65 -6.92
C ARG A 211 2.14 -14.76 -7.77
N ALA A 212 0.83 -14.73 -7.92
CA ALA A 212 0.10 -15.72 -8.73
C ALA A 212 0.48 -15.64 -10.21
N ARG A 213 0.61 -14.43 -10.77
CA ARG A 213 1.07 -14.23 -12.16
C ARG A 213 2.50 -14.74 -12.37
N ARG A 214 3.38 -14.56 -11.38
CA ARG A 214 4.79 -15.02 -11.44
C ARG A 214 4.93 -16.53 -11.29
N ALA A 215 4.04 -17.19 -10.54
CA ALA A 215 4.12 -18.64 -10.26
C ALA A 215 4.03 -19.53 -11.51
N GLY A 216 3.59 -18.99 -12.66
CA GLY A 216 3.40 -19.75 -13.88
C GLY A 216 2.28 -20.80 -13.79
N SER A 217 2.04 -21.53 -14.87
CA SER A 217 0.95 -22.52 -14.94
C SER A 217 1.16 -23.72 -14.02
N MET A 218 2.38 -24.25 -13.99
CA MET A 218 2.72 -25.39 -13.12
C MET A 218 2.62 -25.03 -11.63
N GLY A 219 3.13 -23.86 -11.23
CA GLY A 219 3.03 -23.39 -9.84
C GLY A 219 1.58 -23.19 -9.41
N ARG A 220 0.74 -22.61 -10.27
CA ARG A 220 -0.69 -22.47 -10.01
C ARG A 220 -1.41 -23.81 -9.89
N PHE A 221 -1.09 -24.76 -10.77
CA PHE A 221 -1.66 -26.10 -10.69
C PHE A 221 -1.31 -26.80 -9.36
N VAL A 222 -0.02 -26.79 -8.98
CA VAL A 222 0.43 -27.39 -7.70
C VAL A 222 -0.23 -26.70 -6.51
N ALA A 223 -0.28 -25.37 -6.48
CA ALA A 223 -0.96 -24.62 -5.42
C ALA A 223 -2.47 -24.96 -5.35
N GLY A 224 -3.12 -25.09 -6.50
CA GLY A 224 -4.52 -25.51 -6.58
C GLY A 224 -4.75 -26.91 -6.01
N GLN A 225 -3.86 -27.88 -6.34
CA GLN A 225 -3.93 -29.24 -5.79
C GLN A 225 -3.74 -29.25 -4.26
N ILE A 226 -2.76 -28.47 -3.76
CA ILE A 226 -2.53 -28.33 -2.32
C ILE A 226 -3.75 -27.71 -1.65
N GLY A 227 -4.28 -26.61 -2.19
CA GLY A 227 -5.45 -25.92 -1.63
C GLY A 227 -6.72 -26.79 -1.62
N GLY A 228 -6.98 -27.49 -2.73
CA GLY A 228 -8.16 -28.38 -2.85
C GLY A 228 -8.07 -29.65 -1.99
N HIS A 229 -6.89 -30.03 -1.52
CA HIS A 229 -6.67 -31.26 -0.74
C HIS A 229 -5.94 -30.99 0.58
N MET A 230 -6.20 -29.87 1.22
CA MET A 230 -5.46 -29.41 2.40
C MET A 230 -5.43 -30.45 3.53
N ASP A 231 -6.52 -31.20 3.75
CA ASP A 231 -6.56 -32.26 4.77
C ASP A 231 -5.60 -33.41 4.47
N ARG A 232 -5.46 -33.81 3.20
CA ARG A 232 -4.48 -34.81 2.79
C ARG A 232 -3.06 -34.29 2.95
N VAL A 233 -2.82 -33.05 2.54
CA VAL A 233 -1.51 -32.39 2.67
C VAL A 233 -1.08 -32.30 4.12
N THR A 234 -1.96 -31.83 5.01
CA THR A 234 -1.67 -31.76 6.46
C THR A 234 -1.46 -33.16 7.06
N GLY A 235 -2.23 -34.16 6.61
CA GLY A 235 -2.04 -35.57 7.00
C GLY A 235 -0.67 -36.11 6.61
N VAL A 236 -0.24 -35.88 5.36
CA VAL A 236 1.09 -36.27 4.88
C VAL A 236 2.20 -35.56 5.65
N MET A 237 2.06 -34.25 5.88
CA MET A 237 3.04 -33.50 6.66
C MET A 237 3.16 -34.01 8.11
N ARG A 238 2.03 -34.32 8.76
CA ARG A 238 2.04 -34.93 10.09
C ARG A 238 2.73 -36.30 10.09
N GLY A 239 2.49 -37.11 9.08
CA GLY A 239 3.18 -38.42 8.88
C GLY A 239 4.67 -38.22 8.73
N ALA A 240 5.12 -37.30 7.87
CA ALA A 240 6.52 -36.98 7.64
C ALA A 240 7.23 -36.47 8.91
N LEU A 241 6.62 -35.52 9.64
CA LEU A 241 7.14 -35.04 10.92
C LEU A 241 7.26 -36.18 11.96
N GLY A 242 6.25 -37.04 12.03
CA GLY A 242 6.28 -38.23 12.89
C GLY A 242 7.42 -39.19 12.55
N THR A 243 7.64 -39.42 11.25
CA THR A 243 8.75 -40.29 10.76
C THR A 243 10.12 -39.66 11.05
N VAL A 244 10.31 -38.37 10.73
CA VAL A 244 11.55 -37.65 11.02
C VAL A 244 11.86 -37.68 12.52
N ASN A 245 10.88 -37.50 13.37
CA ASN A 245 11.05 -37.60 14.82
C ASN A 245 11.43 -39.02 15.29
N ARG A 246 10.84 -40.09 14.70
CA ARG A 246 11.20 -41.46 15.02
C ARG A 246 12.65 -41.77 14.60
N VAL A 247 13.01 -41.36 13.40
CA VAL A 247 14.41 -41.54 12.90
C VAL A 247 15.38 -40.78 13.80
N HIS A 248 15.07 -39.51 14.15
CA HIS A 248 15.91 -38.75 15.06
C HIS A 248 16.12 -39.46 16.42
N ARG A 249 15.05 -40.07 16.98
CA ARG A 249 15.20 -40.85 18.23
C ARG A 249 16.13 -42.02 18.11
N LEU A 250 16.18 -42.66 16.93
CA LEU A 250 17.02 -43.85 16.69
C LEU A 250 18.48 -43.49 16.39
N VAL A 251 18.73 -42.50 15.55
CA VAL A 251 20.08 -42.18 15.06
C VAL A 251 20.75 -41.01 15.77
N GLY A 252 20.00 -40.24 16.56
CA GLY A 252 20.52 -39.09 17.30
C GLY A 252 20.74 -37.83 16.45
N THR A 253 21.06 -36.72 17.16
CA THR A 253 21.17 -35.37 16.58
C THR A 253 22.31 -35.25 15.56
N THR A 254 23.47 -35.82 15.87
CA THR A 254 24.69 -35.72 15.03
C THR A 254 24.49 -36.40 13.68
N ALA A 255 23.97 -37.61 13.69
CA ALA A 255 23.72 -38.37 12.45
C ALA A 255 22.62 -37.72 11.60
N MET A 256 21.51 -37.24 12.22
CA MET A 256 20.46 -36.49 11.51
C MET A 256 20.98 -35.20 10.88
N SER A 257 21.84 -34.46 11.56
CA SER A 257 22.47 -33.25 11.00
C SER A 257 23.39 -33.57 9.82
N GLY A 258 24.08 -34.69 9.87
CA GLY A 258 24.89 -35.20 8.75
C GLY A 258 24.05 -35.58 7.54
N LEU A 259 23.00 -36.37 7.74
CA LEU A 259 22.06 -36.78 6.68
C LEU A 259 21.36 -35.55 6.04
N ALA A 260 20.91 -34.59 6.87
CA ALA A 260 20.25 -33.37 6.38
C ALA A 260 21.21 -32.50 5.54
N ARG A 261 22.48 -32.38 5.93
CA ARG A 261 23.52 -31.69 5.14
C ARG A 261 23.77 -32.38 3.80
N GLY A 262 23.85 -33.71 3.79
CA GLY A 262 23.98 -34.50 2.56
C GLY A 262 22.78 -34.29 1.62
N ALA A 263 21.56 -34.45 2.12
CA ALA A 263 20.34 -34.25 1.35
C ALA A 263 20.22 -32.82 0.82
N ARG A 264 20.59 -31.79 1.62
CA ARG A 264 20.62 -30.41 1.19
C ARG A 264 21.62 -30.19 0.04
N ARG A 265 22.82 -30.76 0.08
CA ARG A 265 23.78 -30.65 -1.01
C ARG A 265 23.25 -31.30 -2.30
N LEU A 266 22.66 -32.50 -2.20
CA LEU A 266 22.06 -33.19 -3.33
C LEU A 266 20.87 -32.46 -3.94
N SER A 267 20.15 -31.70 -3.15
CA SER A 267 18.99 -30.88 -3.61
C SER A 267 19.37 -29.45 -4.06
N PHE A 268 20.66 -29.16 -4.28
CA PHE A 268 21.14 -27.83 -4.64
C PHE A 268 20.65 -26.75 -3.63
N ASN A 269 20.75 -27.03 -2.35
CA ASN A 269 20.34 -26.20 -1.23
C ASN A 269 18.81 -25.88 -1.14
N ARG A 270 17.97 -26.65 -1.83
CA ARG A 270 16.52 -26.47 -1.80
C ARG A 270 15.86 -27.05 -0.54
N LEU A 271 16.42 -28.10 0.03
CA LEU A 271 15.92 -28.67 1.29
C LEU A 271 16.38 -27.82 2.49
N PRO A 272 15.49 -27.56 3.47
CA PRO A 272 15.89 -26.90 4.71
C PRO A 272 16.87 -27.75 5.51
N GLN A 273 17.72 -27.09 6.31
CA GLN A 273 18.55 -27.82 7.27
C GLN A 273 17.66 -28.32 8.41
N TRP A 274 17.92 -29.53 8.83
CA TRP A 274 17.33 -30.06 10.03
C TRP A 274 18.00 -29.45 11.28
N ASN A 275 17.23 -29.19 12.31
CA ASN A 275 17.74 -28.78 13.62
C ASN A 275 17.02 -29.55 14.74
N PRO A 276 17.62 -29.65 15.94
CA PRO A 276 17.07 -30.40 17.06
C PRO A 276 15.69 -29.92 17.56
N ARG A 277 15.36 -28.65 17.27
CA ARG A 277 14.07 -28.02 17.64
C ARG A 277 13.02 -28.12 16.53
N MET A 278 13.19 -29.03 15.58
CA MET A 278 12.13 -29.31 14.60
C MET A 278 10.84 -29.70 15.34
N PRO A 279 9.69 -29.16 14.94
CA PRO A 279 8.41 -29.50 15.56
C PRO A 279 8.10 -30.99 15.41
N SER A 280 7.45 -31.55 16.39
CA SER A 280 6.88 -32.89 16.32
C SER A 280 5.61 -32.89 15.45
N ARG A 281 4.99 -34.05 15.24
CA ARG A 281 3.63 -34.09 14.69
C ARG A 281 2.64 -33.52 15.70
N ALA A 282 1.68 -32.73 15.25
CA ALA A 282 0.57 -32.32 16.10
C ALA A 282 -0.25 -33.55 16.57
N ALA A 283 -0.84 -33.47 17.76
CA ALA A 283 -1.84 -34.40 18.23
C ALA A 283 -3.06 -34.43 17.27
N ALA A 284 -3.81 -35.52 17.28
CA ALA A 284 -5.08 -35.54 16.55
C ALA A 284 -6.08 -34.67 17.30
N VAL A 285 -6.68 -33.70 16.61
CA VAL A 285 -7.84 -32.98 17.17
C VAL A 285 -8.96 -34.02 17.35
N ARG A 286 -9.29 -34.28 18.59
CA ARG A 286 -10.45 -35.12 18.92
C ARG A 286 -11.57 -34.16 19.32
N PRO A 287 -12.79 -34.33 18.77
CA PRO A 287 -13.92 -33.61 19.30
C PRO A 287 -14.16 -34.10 20.73
N GLU A 288 -13.79 -33.27 21.72
CA GLU A 288 -14.22 -33.53 23.08
C GLU A 288 -15.73 -33.31 23.14
N ARG A 289 -16.46 -34.26 23.72
CA ARG A 289 -17.87 -34.06 24.06
C ARG A 289 -17.90 -32.94 25.10
N ALA A 290 -18.53 -31.83 24.75
CA ALA A 290 -18.67 -30.69 25.64
C ALA A 290 -19.29 -31.14 26.97
N PHE A 291 -18.54 -30.93 28.07
CA PHE A 291 -19.02 -31.17 29.43
C PHE A 291 -20.00 -30.10 29.93
N TYR A 292 -20.17 -29.02 29.16
CA TYR A 292 -21.05 -27.91 29.52
C TYR A 292 -22.37 -27.98 28.77
N LYS A 293 -23.42 -28.33 29.50
CA LYS A 293 -24.79 -28.42 28.99
C LYS A 293 -25.43 -27.06 28.60
N GLU A 294 -24.78 -25.94 28.90
CA GLU A 294 -25.37 -24.60 28.76
C GLU A 294 -24.76 -23.75 27.62
N ILE A 295 -23.76 -24.26 26.88
CA ILE A 295 -23.16 -23.53 25.76
C ILE A 295 -23.55 -24.24 24.48
N ASP A 296 -24.46 -23.64 23.71
CA ASP A 296 -25.11 -24.25 22.57
C ASP A 296 -24.17 -24.73 21.45
N GLN A 297 -23.10 -24.02 21.10
CA GLN A 297 -22.06 -24.54 20.19
C GLN A 297 -20.80 -23.67 20.25
N ILE A 298 -19.61 -24.24 20.50
CA ILE A 298 -18.31 -23.61 20.28
C ILE A 298 -17.67 -24.26 19.07
N VAL A 299 -17.40 -23.48 18.03
CA VAL A 299 -16.66 -23.94 16.85
C VAL A 299 -15.21 -23.52 17.00
N TYR A 300 -14.32 -24.48 17.27
CA TYR A 300 -12.88 -24.25 17.27
C TYR A 300 -12.31 -24.42 15.85
N PHE A 301 -11.72 -23.36 15.31
CA PHE A 301 -11.11 -23.34 13.98
C PHE A 301 -9.57 -23.27 14.10
N PRO A 302 -8.85 -24.41 14.21
CA PRO A 302 -7.40 -24.41 14.36
C PRO A 302 -6.70 -24.01 13.08
N ALA A 303 -5.62 -23.22 13.20
CA ALA A 303 -4.75 -22.90 12.09
C ALA A 303 -4.10 -24.16 11.48
N CYS A 304 -3.80 -24.15 10.17
CA CYS A 304 -3.18 -25.28 9.49
C CYS A 304 -1.85 -25.69 10.17
N ILE A 305 -1.08 -24.72 10.68
CA ILE A 305 0.17 -24.99 11.38
C ILE A 305 -0.09 -25.75 12.71
N ALA A 306 -1.09 -25.35 13.50
CA ALA A 306 -1.45 -26.02 14.74
C ALA A 306 -1.96 -27.44 14.50
N ARG A 307 -2.63 -27.68 13.37
CA ARG A 307 -3.09 -29.02 12.94
C ARG A 307 -1.95 -29.94 12.46
N THR A 308 -0.79 -29.38 12.13
CA THR A 308 0.32 -30.10 11.47
C THR A 308 1.51 -30.29 12.39
N MET A 309 1.88 -29.24 13.13
CA MET A 309 3.10 -29.13 13.93
C MET A 309 2.74 -29.10 15.43
N GLY A 310 3.33 -30.00 16.18
CA GLY A 310 3.28 -30.04 17.65
C GLY A 310 4.55 -29.40 18.26
N PRO A 311 4.68 -29.40 19.60
CA PRO A 311 5.83 -28.83 20.28
C PRO A 311 7.13 -29.50 19.89
N ALA A 312 8.24 -28.77 19.97
CA ALA A 312 9.57 -29.35 19.80
C ALA A 312 9.88 -30.27 21.00
N ARG A 313 10.58 -31.37 20.76
CA ARG A 313 10.83 -32.40 21.78
C ARG A 313 11.61 -31.93 23.03
N GLN A 314 12.34 -30.80 22.94
CA GLN A 314 13.15 -30.26 24.03
C GLN A 314 12.44 -29.16 24.83
N ASP A 315 11.28 -28.76 24.43
CA ASP A 315 10.50 -27.80 25.20
C ASP A 315 9.69 -28.61 26.23
N ASP A 316 10.01 -28.46 27.50
CA ASP A 316 9.17 -28.84 28.65
C ASP A 316 7.88 -27.99 28.68
N VAL A 317 7.31 -27.74 27.51
CA VAL A 317 6.09 -26.96 27.38
C VAL A 317 4.93 -27.91 27.58
N GLN A 318 4.13 -27.54 28.57
CA GLN A 318 2.81 -28.06 28.83
C GLN A 318 2.12 -28.54 27.56
N GLU A 319 1.48 -29.71 27.66
CA GLU A 319 0.58 -30.25 26.65
C GLU A 319 -0.19 -29.13 25.97
N SER A 320 -0.14 -29.13 24.66
CA SER A 320 -0.79 -28.12 23.82
C SER A 320 -2.16 -27.78 24.36
N LEU A 321 -2.46 -26.47 24.43
CA LEU A 321 -3.80 -25.93 24.70
C LEU A 321 -4.80 -26.33 23.59
N VAL A 322 -4.92 -27.61 23.26
CA VAL A 322 -5.96 -28.18 22.38
C VAL A 322 -6.31 -29.56 22.89
#